data_1fc49aee7a43c25933e166d616c942cb
#
_entry.id   1fc49aee7a43c25933e166d616c942cb
#
_cell.length_a   1.000
_cell.length_b   1.000
_cell.length_c   1.000
_cell.angle_alpha   90.00
_cell.angle_beta   90.00
_cell.angle_gamma   90.00
#
_symmetry.space_group_name_H-M   'P 1'
#
loop_
_entity.id
_entity.type
_entity.pdbx_description
1 polymer ?
#
loop_
_entity_poly.entity_id
_entity_poly.type
_entity_poly.pdbx_seq_one_letter_code
_entity_poly.pdbx_strand_id
1 'polypeptide(L)'
;MNFAYRAGEINEYIINIRRHIHAHPELSFNERKTTAYIADKLEEMGVEVQRFDDYTGCIGTIRGRNGGKTVLLRADIDTLPIKECSGVEFESENDGVMHACGHDCHTAMLLGVAKLLSEHKDELRGTVKLLFQAAEECFVGSHYYWDNGYLGGIDAAMGMHV
;
A
#
# COMPACT_ATOMS: atom_id res chain seq x y z
N MET A 1 -20.97 -6.08 -9.39
CA MET A 1 -20.10 -5.09 -10.07
C MET A 1 -19.07 -5.76 -10.95
N ASN A 2 -18.62 -5.10 -12.04
CA ASN A 2 -17.49 -5.55 -12.85
C ASN A 2 -16.22 -4.78 -12.42
N PHE A 3 -15.48 -5.31 -11.47
CA PHE A 3 -14.25 -4.68 -10.94
C PHE A 3 -13.19 -4.46 -12.02
N ALA A 4 -13.06 -5.37 -13.01
CA ALA A 4 -12.10 -5.22 -14.09
C ALA A 4 -12.39 -3.98 -14.97
N TYR A 5 -13.68 -3.76 -15.28
CA TYR A 5 -14.09 -2.57 -16.01
C TYR A 5 -13.80 -1.29 -15.21
N ARG A 6 -14.19 -1.27 -13.92
CA ARG A 6 -13.99 -0.12 -13.06
C ARG A 6 -12.49 0.18 -12.82
N ALA A 7 -11.65 -0.86 -12.71
CA ALA A 7 -10.20 -0.70 -12.64
C ALA A 7 -9.63 0.02 -13.88
N GLY A 8 -10.17 -0.25 -15.07
CA GLY A 8 -9.82 0.46 -16.28
C GLY A 8 -10.17 1.96 -16.22
N GLU A 9 -11.28 2.33 -15.61
CA GLU A 9 -11.69 3.74 -15.47
C GLU A 9 -10.79 4.55 -14.50
N ILE A 10 -10.17 3.89 -13.52
CA ILE A 10 -9.24 4.53 -12.56
C ILE A 10 -7.77 4.33 -12.93
N ASN A 11 -7.46 3.84 -14.13
CA ASN A 11 -6.09 3.51 -14.54
C ASN A 11 -5.15 4.72 -14.43
N GLU A 12 -5.56 5.90 -14.91
CA GLU A 12 -4.77 7.13 -14.79
C GLU A 12 -4.48 7.52 -13.33
N TYR A 13 -5.45 7.30 -12.44
CA TYR A 13 -5.26 7.52 -11.01
C TYR A 13 -4.16 6.61 -10.44
N ILE A 14 -4.17 5.32 -10.80
CA ILE A 14 -3.17 4.34 -10.35
C ILE A 14 -1.78 4.69 -10.92
N ILE A 15 -1.70 5.04 -12.21
CA ILE A 15 -0.45 5.44 -12.87
C ILE A 15 0.16 6.67 -12.19
N ASN A 16 -0.65 7.68 -11.89
CA ASN A 16 -0.17 8.91 -11.25
C ASN A 16 0.36 8.66 -9.84
N ILE A 17 -0.31 7.79 -9.06
CA ILE A 17 0.18 7.36 -7.75
C ILE A 17 1.53 6.64 -7.90
N ARG A 18 1.63 5.68 -8.81
CA ARG A 18 2.86 4.93 -9.06
C ARG A 18 4.01 5.85 -9.42
N ARG A 19 3.81 6.80 -10.35
CA ARG A 19 4.84 7.76 -10.77
C ARG A 19 5.27 8.68 -9.62
N HIS A 20 4.33 9.14 -8.80
CA HIS A 20 4.65 9.95 -7.63
C HIS A 20 5.51 9.19 -6.62
N ILE A 21 5.14 7.95 -6.28
CA ILE A 21 5.90 7.11 -5.34
C ILE A 21 7.28 6.79 -5.91
N HIS A 22 7.35 6.47 -7.20
CA HIS A 22 8.60 6.15 -7.89
C HIS A 22 9.62 7.31 -7.84
N ALA A 23 9.14 8.55 -8.04
CA ALA A 23 9.98 9.73 -8.01
C ALA A 23 10.47 10.09 -6.59
N HIS A 24 9.82 9.60 -5.54
CA HIS A 24 10.11 9.96 -4.14
C HIS A 24 10.44 8.73 -3.28
N PRO A 25 11.41 7.89 -3.67
CA PRO A 25 11.72 6.64 -2.98
C PRO A 25 12.34 6.90 -1.60
N GLU A 26 12.01 6.07 -0.63
CA GLU A 26 12.57 6.09 0.72
C GLU A 26 13.03 4.69 1.13
N LEU A 27 14.22 4.60 1.75
CA LEU A 27 14.80 3.33 2.22
C LEU A 27 14.01 2.75 3.39
N SER A 28 14.17 1.43 3.60
CA SER A 28 13.61 0.68 4.73
C SER A 28 13.77 1.44 6.06
N PHE A 29 12.74 1.45 6.88
CA PHE A 29 12.60 2.17 8.16
C PHE A 29 12.60 3.71 8.06
N ASN A 30 12.70 4.27 6.87
CA ASN A 30 12.69 5.72 6.63
C ASN A 30 11.52 6.18 5.75
N GLU A 31 10.56 5.32 5.45
CA GLU A 31 9.43 5.53 4.54
C GLU A 31 8.36 6.47 5.13
N ARG A 32 8.79 7.60 5.71
CA ARG A 32 7.91 8.53 6.43
C ARG A 32 6.99 9.31 5.51
N LYS A 33 7.53 9.87 4.41
CA LYS A 33 6.74 10.62 3.44
C LYS A 33 5.84 9.69 2.63
N THR A 34 6.36 8.53 2.25
CA THR A 34 5.59 7.47 1.59
C THR A 34 4.42 7.01 2.44
N THR A 35 4.68 6.74 3.74
CA THR A 35 3.64 6.39 4.72
C THR A 35 2.58 7.50 4.84
N ALA A 36 3.01 8.76 4.97
CA ALA A 36 2.08 9.89 5.07
C ALA A 36 1.22 10.02 3.81
N TYR A 37 1.83 9.97 2.63
CA TYR A 37 1.13 10.02 1.35
C TYR A 37 0.07 8.92 1.21
N ILE A 38 0.44 7.67 1.54
CA ILE A 38 -0.48 6.52 1.49
C ILE A 38 -1.65 6.72 2.46
N ALA A 39 -1.34 7.10 3.69
CA ALA A 39 -2.36 7.28 4.72
C ALA A 39 -3.33 8.43 4.37
N ASP A 40 -2.83 9.55 3.82
CA ASP A 40 -3.66 10.65 3.35
C ASP A 40 -4.58 10.20 2.20
N LYS A 41 -4.07 9.41 1.24
CA LYS A 41 -4.89 8.82 0.16
C LYS A 41 -5.99 7.91 0.68
N LEU A 42 -5.72 7.09 1.70
CA LEU A 42 -6.73 6.24 2.33
C LEU A 42 -7.79 7.07 3.07
N GLU A 43 -7.38 8.10 3.80
CA GLU A 43 -8.28 9.02 4.52
C GLU A 43 -9.18 9.80 3.54
N GLU A 44 -8.63 10.27 2.40
CA GLU A 44 -9.41 10.89 1.30
C GLU A 44 -10.55 9.97 0.78
N MET A 45 -10.35 8.64 0.84
CA MET A 45 -11.35 7.64 0.45
C MET A 45 -12.33 7.29 1.59
N GLY A 46 -12.16 7.87 2.78
CA GLY A 46 -12.94 7.54 3.98
C GLY A 46 -12.60 6.18 4.59
N VAL A 47 -11.40 5.69 4.37
CA VAL A 47 -10.87 4.46 4.96
C VAL A 47 -10.31 4.78 6.35
N GLU A 48 -10.62 3.94 7.35
CA GLU A 48 -10.03 4.02 8.68
C GLU A 48 -8.55 3.65 8.61
N VAL A 49 -7.66 4.56 9.06
CA VAL A 49 -6.20 4.35 8.97
C VAL A 49 -5.57 4.23 10.35
N GLN A 50 -4.82 3.17 10.54
CA GLN A 50 -3.93 2.99 11.68
C GLN A 50 -2.51 3.38 11.27
N ARG A 51 -1.98 4.46 11.86
CA ARG A 51 -0.59 4.91 11.78
C ARG A 51 0.16 4.44 13.02
N PHE A 52 1.48 4.41 12.97
CA PHE A 52 2.36 4.01 14.07
C PHE A 52 3.31 5.15 14.41
N ASP A 53 3.49 5.42 15.71
CA ASP A 53 4.34 6.54 16.17
C ASP A 53 5.83 6.19 16.05
N ASP A 54 6.17 4.93 16.23
CA ASP A 54 7.53 4.39 16.30
C ASP A 54 7.96 3.59 15.06
N TYR A 55 7.05 3.46 14.06
CA TYR A 55 7.31 2.67 12.87
C TYR A 55 6.71 3.30 11.61
N THR A 56 7.27 2.98 10.44
CA THR A 56 6.74 3.38 9.14
C THR A 56 5.75 2.34 8.58
N GLY A 57 5.03 2.72 7.53
CA GLY A 57 3.90 1.94 7.03
C GLY A 57 2.59 2.23 7.76
N CYS A 58 1.51 1.67 7.28
CA CYS A 58 0.18 1.86 7.87
C CYS A 58 -0.77 0.70 7.52
N ILE A 59 -1.90 0.64 8.23
CA ILE A 59 -2.98 -0.31 7.94
C ILE A 59 -4.28 0.46 7.70
N GLY A 60 -4.82 0.34 6.47
CA GLY A 60 -6.18 0.75 6.16
C GLY A 60 -7.19 -0.33 6.53
N THR A 61 -8.36 0.06 7.01
CA THR A 61 -9.44 -0.89 7.32
C THR A 61 -10.74 -0.48 6.65
N ILE A 62 -11.26 -1.35 5.79
CA ILE A 62 -12.55 -1.19 5.13
C ILE A 62 -13.53 -2.20 5.75
N ARG A 63 -14.55 -1.68 6.45
CA ARG A 63 -15.59 -2.51 7.06
C ARG A 63 -16.81 -2.55 6.16
N GLY A 64 -17.14 -3.74 5.69
CA GLY A 64 -18.39 -4.03 5.00
C GLY A 64 -19.53 -4.29 5.97
N ARG A 65 -20.56 -5.03 5.50
CA ARG A 65 -21.69 -5.45 6.32
C ARG A 65 -21.25 -6.40 7.42
N ASN A 66 -22.04 -6.46 8.50
CA ASN A 66 -21.81 -7.39 9.61
C ASN A 66 -21.76 -8.86 9.15
N GLY A 67 -20.90 -9.62 9.84
CA GLY A 67 -20.61 -11.01 9.50
C GLY A 67 -19.63 -11.12 8.31
N GLY A 68 -19.05 -12.30 8.14
CA GLY A 68 -18.02 -12.55 7.13
C GLY A 68 -16.62 -12.62 7.75
N LYS A 69 -15.64 -12.76 6.89
CA LYS A 69 -14.24 -12.97 7.25
C LYS A 69 -13.44 -11.67 7.18
N THR A 70 -12.28 -11.69 7.81
CA THR A 70 -11.27 -10.63 7.66
C THR A 70 -10.20 -11.08 6.68
N VAL A 71 -10.01 -10.33 5.61
CA VAL A 71 -8.97 -10.58 4.60
C VAL A 71 -7.92 -9.46 4.68
N LEU A 72 -6.66 -9.84 4.65
CA LEU A 72 -5.53 -8.92 4.53
C LEU A 72 -5.04 -8.88 3.09
N LEU A 73 -4.90 -7.67 2.53
CA LEU A 73 -4.17 -7.42 1.29
C LEU A 73 -2.90 -6.65 1.62
N ARG A 74 -1.76 -7.06 1.07
CA ARG A 74 -0.44 -6.52 1.42
C ARG A 74 0.27 -5.94 0.21
N ALA A 75 0.86 -4.77 0.40
CA ALA A 75 1.89 -4.19 -0.44
C ALA A 75 3.07 -3.73 0.43
N ASP A 76 4.28 -3.88 -0.06
CA ASP A 76 5.48 -3.28 0.49
C ASP A 76 5.66 -1.85 -0.03
N ILE A 77 6.46 -1.03 0.67
CA ILE A 77 6.56 0.40 0.36
C ILE A 77 7.99 0.95 0.33
N ASP A 78 8.97 0.16 0.75
CA ASP A 78 10.38 0.55 0.83
C ASP A 78 11.13 0.40 -0.50
N THR A 79 12.37 0.81 -0.54
CA THR A 79 13.21 0.89 -1.73
C THR A 79 14.61 0.40 -1.48
N LEU A 80 15.38 0.27 -2.56
CA LEU A 80 16.77 -0.19 -2.52
C LEU A 80 17.76 0.97 -2.70
N PRO A 81 18.97 0.88 -2.07
CA PRO A 81 20.05 1.85 -2.25
C PRO A 81 20.76 1.63 -3.60
N ILE A 82 20.03 1.86 -4.68
CA ILE A 82 20.49 1.68 -6.07
C ILE A 82 20.28 2.99 -6.82
N LYS A 83 21.31 3.44 -7.54
CA LYS A 83 21.17 4.61 -8.41
C LYS A 83 20.32 4.26 -9.62
N GLU A 84 19.27 5.01 -9.84
CA GLU A 84 18.44 4.87 -11.03
C GLU A 84 19.17 5.41 -12.28
N CYS A 85 18.97 4.74 -13.42
CA CYS A 85 19.47 5.11 -14.72
C CYS A 85 18.45 4.74 -15.82
N SER A 86 17.17 4.85 -15.50
CA SER A 86 16.08 4.44 -16.41
C SER A 86 15.82 5.47 -17.51
N GLY A 87 16.07 6.75 -17.24
CA GLY A 87 15.79 7.86 -18.15
C GLY A 87 14.30 8.16 -18.33
N VAL A 88 13.43 7.67 -17.44
CA VAL A 88 12.00 7.99 -17.48
C VAL A 88 11.74 9.38 -16.89
N GLU A 89 10.64 10.02 -17.33
CA GLU A 89 10.27 11.37 -16.86
C GLU A 89 10.01 11.48 -15.33
N PHE A 90 9.71 10.36 -14.70
CA PHE A 90 9.44 10.24 -13.25
C PHE A 90 10.55 9.48 -12.52
N GLU A 91 11.77 9.57 -13.01
CA GLU A 91 12.99 9.04 -12.37
C GLU A 91 13.10 9.52 -10.92
N SER A 92 13.74 8.72 -10.07
CA SER A 92 13.98 9.05 -8.66
C SER A 92 14.60 10.45 -8.49
N GLU A 93 14.01 11.26 -7.65
CA GLU A 93 14.56 12.55 -7.20
C GLU A 93 15.60 12.39 -6.06
N ASN A 94 15.77 11.18 -5.54
CA ASN A 94 16.73 10.84 -4.47
C ASN A 94 17.92 10.08 -5.05
N ASP A 95 19.05 10.76 -5.28
CA ASP A 95 20.24 10.13 -5.85
C ASP A 95 20.69 8.90 -5.04
N GLY A 96 20.93 7.80 -5.71
CA GLY A 96 21.35 6.54 -5.10
C GLY A 96 20.23 5.70 -4.47
N VAL A 97 18.97 6.08 -4.64
CA VAL A 97 17.82 5.34 -4.11
C VAL A 97 16.76 5.18 -5.20
N MET A 98 16.22 3.98 -5.42
CA MET A 98 15.15 3.77 -6.41
C MET A 98 14.21 2.61 -6.03
N HIS A 99 13.01 2.62 -6.61
CA HIS A 99 12.08 1.49 -6.59
C HIS A 99 12.49 0.39 -7.58
N ALA A 100 13.63 -0.28 -7.31
CA ALA A 100 14.15 -1.33 -8.19
C ALA A 100 13.45 -2.68 -8.06
N CYS A 101 12.64 -2.87 -7.01
CA CYS A 101 11.88 -4.10 -6.75
C CYS A 101 10.37 -3.98 -7.05
N GLY A 102 9.93 -2.87 -7.62
CA GLY A 102 8.53 -2.69 -8.04
C GLY A 102 7.53 -2.36 -6.92
N HIS A 103 7.99 -2.00 -5.71
CA HIS A 103 7.12 -1.69 -4.58
C HIS A 103 6.23 -0.45 -4.82
N ASP A 104 6.63 0.47 -5.69
CA ASP A 104 5.80 1.57 -6.19
C ASP A 104 4.55 1.07 -6.94
N CYS A 105 4.70 0.01 -7.74
CA CYS A 105 3.59 -0.64 -8.41
C CYS A 105 2.69 -1.36 -7.41
N HIS A 106 3.25 -2.09 -6.43
CA HIS A 106 2.48 -2.79 -5.40
C HIS A 106 1.62 -1.80 -4.59
N THR A 107 2.23 -0.70 -4.14
CA THR A 107 1.55 0.36 -3.40
C THR A 107 0.44 1.00 -4.22
N ALA A 108 0.71 1.36 -5.49
CA ALA A 108 -0.28 1.98 -6.36
C ALA A 108 -1.46 1.04 -6.66
N MET A 109 -1.20 -0.24 -6.89
CA MET A 109 -2.24 -1.25 -7.07
C MET A 109 -3.10 -1.40 -5.82
N LEU A 110 -2.49 -1.45 -4.63
CA LEU A 110 -3.26 -1.60 -3.38
C LEU A 110 -4.08 -0.34 -3.06
N LEU A 111 -3.60 0.86 -3.37
CA LEU A 111 -4.40 2.10 -3.29
C LEU A 111 -5.54 2.11 -4.31
N GLY A 112 -5.33 1.56 -5.51
CA GLY A 112 -6.40 1.35 -6.49
C GLY A 112 -7.48 0.40 -5.98
N VAL A 113 -7.08 -0.71 -5.35
CA VAL A 113 -8.00 -1.65 -4.69
C VAL A 113 -8.74 -0.97 -3.54
N ALA A 114 -8.05 -0.17 -2.71
CA ALA A 114 -8.68 0.60 -1.63
C ALA A 114 -9.79 1.48 -2.16
N LYS A 115 -9.54 2.20 -3.26
CA LYS A 115 -10.52 3.07 -3.92
C LYS A 115 -11.76 2.28 -4.37
N LEU A 116 -11.56 1.18 -5.09
CA LEU A 116 -12.67 0.36 -5.58
C LEU A 116 -13.50 -0.23 -4.43
N LEU A 117 -12.85 -0.73 -3.39
CA LEU A 117 -13.53 -1.35 -2.26
C LEU A 117 -14.24 -0.32 -1.38
N SER A 118 -13.66 0.87 -1.17
CA SER A 118 -14.31 1.93 -0.39
C SER A 118 -15.58 2.48 -1.07
N GLU A 119 -15.57 2.61 -2.40
CA GLU A 119 -16.75 3.00 -3.19
C GLU A 119 -17.89 1.97 -3.08
N HIS A 120 -17.59 0.72 -2.73
CA HIS A 120 -18.53 -0.41 -2.71
C HIS A 120 -18.60 -1.12 -1.36
N LYS A 121 -18.18 -0.45 -0.27
CA LYS A 121 -18.14 -1.05 1.06
C LYS A 121 -19.47 -1.67 1.50
N ASP A 122 -20.59 -1.11 1.05
CA ASP A 122 -21.92 -1.61 1.40
C ASP A 122 -22.28 -2.93 0.70
N GLU A 123 -21.54 -3.34 -0.34
CA GLU A 123 -21.68 -4.63 -1.01
C GLU A 123 -20.76 -5.71 -0.39
N LEU A 124 -19.77 -5.30 0.39
CA LEU A 124 -18.83 -6.23 1.05
C LEU A 124 -19.46 -6.88 2.28
N ARG A 125 -19.04 -8.11 2.58
CA ARG A 125 -19.34 -8.82 3.84
C ARG A 125 -18.03 -9.11 4.55
N GLY A 126 -17.93 -8.66 5.82
CA GLY A 126 -16.71 -8.79 6.60
C GLY A 126 -15.81 -7.56 6.51
N THR A 127 -14.50 -7.77 6.65
CA THR A 127 -13.51 -6.70 6.76
C THR A 127 -12.36 -6.94 5.79
N VAL A 128 -11.89 -5.88 5.15
CA VAL A 128 -10.63 -5.90 4.38
C VAL A 128 -9.62 -5.00 5.10
N LYS A 129 -8.48 -5.57 5.49
CA LYS A 129 -7.32 -4.84 5.97
C LYS A 129 -6.33 -4.66 4.82
N LEU A 130 -5.80 -3.46 4.66
CA LEU A 130 -4.86 -3.06 3.63
C LEU A 130 -3.54 -2.72 4.33
N LEU A 131 -2.59 -3.66 4.32
CA LEU A 131 -1.28 -3.47 4.93
C LEU A 131 -0.31 -2.86 3.91
N PHE A 132 0.15 -1.66 4.18
CA PHE A 132 1.27 -1.03 3.50
C PHE A 132 2.51 -1.22 4.37
N GLN A 133 3.25 -2.29 4.06
CA GLN A 133 4.34 -2.80 4.89
C GLN A 133 5.64 -2.07 4.62
N ALA A 134 6.28 -1.56 5.66
CA ALA A 134 7.64 -1.02 5.62
C ALA A 134 8.71 -2.13 5.71
N ALA A 135 9.95 -1.77 5.31
CA ALA A 135 11.18 -2.55 5.54
C ALA A 135 11.12 -4.01 5.06
N GLU A 136 10.54 -4.25 3.90
CA GLU A 136 10.49 -5.58 3.27
C GLU A 136 11.90 -6.03 2.90
N GLU A 137 12.70 -5.15 2.29
CA GLU A 137 14.05 -5.43 1.79
C GLU A 137 15.08 -5.76 2.91
N CYS A 138 14.70 -5.49 4.15
CA CYS A 138 15.46 -5.91 5.34
C CYS A 138 15.00 -7.25 5.92
N PHE A 139 14.00 -7.93 5.33
CA PHE A 139 13.43 -9.22 5.74
C PHE A 139 12.83 -9.26 7.15
N VAL A 140 12.68 -8.14 7.82
CA VAL A 140 12.19 -8.05 9.20
C VAL A 140 10.96 -7.14 9.38
N GLY A 141 10.61 -6.39 8.36
CA GLY A 141 9.53 -5.40 8.44
C GLY A 141 8.18 -5.97 8.85
N SER A 142 7.85 -7.19 8.42
CA SER A 142 6.58 -7.85 8.77
C SER A 142 6.49 -8.25 10.25
N HIS A 143 7.64 -8.48 10.93
CA HIS A 143 7.68 -8.87 12.35
C HIS A 143 7.05 -7.81 13.24
N TYR A 144 7.27 -6.51 12.95
CA TYR A 144 6.67 -5.43 13.72
C TYR A 144 5.14 -5.57 13.81
N TYR A 145 4.47 -5.82 12.69
CA TYR A 145 3.01 -5.94 12.67
C TYR A 145 2.51 -7.23 13.34
N TRP A 146 3.28 -8.32 13.20
CA TRP A 146 2.95 -9.60 13.83
C TRP A 146 3.12 -9.56 15.33
N ASP A 147 4.27 -9.13 15.82
CA ASP A 147 4.67 -9.16 17.22
C ASP A 147 3.81 -8.20 18.07
N ASN A 148 3.35 -7.10 17.48
CA ASN A 148 2.42 -6.16 18.11
C ASN A 148 0.93 -6.56 17.96
N GLY A 149 0.62 -7.70 17.37
CA GLY A 149 -0.73 -8.24 17.27
C GLY A 149 -1.64 -7.56 16.24
N TYR A 150 -1.12 -6.67 15.39
CA TYR A 150 -1.90 -5.95 14.37
C TYR A 150 -2.50 -6.86 13.31
N LEU A 151 -1.91 -8.05 13.12
CA LEU A 151 -2.37 -9.06 12.19
C LEU A 151 -3.30 -10.11 12.84
N GLY A 152 -3.73 -9.89 14.09
CA GLY A 152 -4.67 -10.79 14.77
C GLY A 152 -6.05 -10.82 14.11
N GLY A 153 -6.69 -11.99 14.11
CA GLY A 153 -8.06 -12.18 13.60
C GLY A 153 -8.20 -12.13 12.08
N ILE A 154 -7.10 -12.33 11.34
CA ILE A 154 -7.12 -12.42 9.87
C ILE A 154 -7.40 -13.88 9.47
N ASP A 155 -8.41 -14.10 8.62
CA ASP A 155 -8.78 -15.41 8.08
C ASP A 155 -7.96 -15.81 6.84
N ALA A 156 -7.55 -14.83 6.04
CA ALA A 156 -6.75 -15.03 4.85
C ALA A 156 -5.91 -13.78 4.53
N ALA A 157 -4.73 -14.00 3.94
CA ALA A 157 -3.87 -12.92 3.48
C ALA A 157 -3.44 -13.16 2.03
N MET A 158 -3.28 -12.07 1.26
CA MET A 158 -2.78 -12.10 -0.11
C MET A 158 -1.86 -10.90 -0.36
N GLY A 159 -0.79 -11.14 -1.10
CA GLY A 159 0.09 -10.13 -1.68
C GLY A 159 0.43 -10.52 -3.11
N MET A 160 0.91 -9.55 -3.88
CA MET A 160 1.43 -9.77 -5.24
C MET A 160 2.84 -9.19 -5.32
N HIS A 161 3.62 -9.73 -6.24
CA HIS A 161 4.92 -9.19 -6.64
C HIS A 161 5.01 -9.08 -8.16
N VAL A 162 5.51 -7.96 -8.69
CA VAL A 162 5.77 -7.72 -10.12
C VAL A 162 7.25 -7.87 -10.43
#